data_9185a558a8efcc2e1c63ae50101d3c94
#
_entry.id   9185a558a8efcc2e1c63ae50101d3c94
#
_cell.length_a   1.000
_cell.length_b   1.000
_cell.length_c   1.000
_cell.angle_alpha   90.00
_cell.angle_beta   90.00
_cell.angle_gamma   90.00
#
_symmetry.space_group_name_H-M   'P 1'
#
loop_
_entity.id
_entity.type
_entity.pdbx_description
1 polymer ?
#
loop_
_entity_poly.entity_id
_entity_poly.type
_entity_poly.pdbx_seq_one_letter_code
_entity_poly.pdbx_strand_id
1 'polypeptide(L)'
;MKAKEKQRFLLLAAVGVILAVTACAKEPEQVQEIRPTILLASSPTPTDQQNNTPTMTPTEVPAETEVPTATPSPTPLPTESPTPTPSPTPIWRGTEGDVAFSEAGYFFDEDLWLELTIENGKEGYITYTMDGTEPVADGNIYGEAVYLPGTDAVSPMVYTIRAKAWYTDGSSSDTYVHTYFVGEQVTERYTTMIVSINGDPAELTEEPDGILYGENYKQRGRESERKVSVEAVSADGKLLFAQYAGVRVFGGSSREHPVKSLKLYARKEYQEDMGTFGTSVFGSTTLDGTKLIKKYDKLVLRNGGDDFQSGFIRDELAQRLAGKAGFAAYEAVVPAVAYLNGEYYGYYWLHESYCDKYFQYRNGKSDGEYVVLEGSDKNKSLKEDELENAAAKEYNRTYKKYSKADLTDDAVYAEVCDWIDVENYLDYMAFNIYISNYDWPQGNYRCFRYYTADGEEYGEGEKDGRWRFLMHDADVGFATYSSTAEKGAKRNDITQVTNPSNDRYSALLTGLLKREDCKTYFIIKMLEYRDGALSYESVCETLDAMCAERDAELPYYFEHLKELKKTGAEIYSKAERTESHMQKIKEFAKLRGDYITKYLEDYFGIDL
;
A
#
# COMPACT_ATOMS: atom_id res chain seq x y z
N MET A 1 -3.48 -36.34 -26.82
CA MET A 1 -4.35 -36.13 -25.66
C MET A 1 -4.11 -37.07 -24.48
N LYS A 2 -3.10 -37.95 -24.48
CA LYS A 2 -2.84 -38.95 -23.39
C LYS A 2 -1.55 -38.69 -22.56
N ALA A 3 -0.77 -37.72 -22.87
CA ALA A 3 0.49 -37.42 -22.14
C ALA A 3 0.38 -36.30 -21.10
N LYS A 4 -0.60 -35.42 -21.21
CA LYS A 4 -0.77 -34.27 -20.26
C LYS A 4 -1.57 -34.65 -19.00
N GLU A 5 -2.36 -35.70 -19.02
CA GLU A 5 -3.10 -36.16 -17.83
C GLU A 5 -2.23 -36.97 -16.85
N LYS A 6 -1.19 -37.64 -17.32
CA LYS A 6 -0.29 -38.41 -16.43
C LYS A 6 0.62 -37.51 -15.56
N GLN A 7 0.91 -36.30 -16.00
CA GLN A 7 1.74 -35.35 -15.21
C GLN A 7 0.94 -34.65 -14.09
N ARG A 8 -0.38 -34.48 -14.28
CA ARG A 8 -1.24 -33.92 -13.22
C ARG A 8 -1.52 -34.91 -12.09
N PHE A 9 -1.56 -36.22 -12.39
CA PHE A 9 -1.76 -37.27 -11.39
C PHE A 9 -0.52 -37.54 -10.53
N LEU A 10 0.68 -37.29 -11.02
CA LEU A 10 1.93 -37.46 -10.27
C LEU A 10 2.21 -36.28 -9.30
N LEU A 11 1.69 -35.09 -9.56
CA LEU A 11 1.82 -33.94 -8.65
C LEU A 11 0.84 -34.04 -7.46
N LEU A 12 -0.34 -34.61 -7.65
CA LEU A 12 -1.33 -34.85 -6.59
C LEU A 12 -1.00 -36.03 -5.68
N ALA A 13 -0.20 -36.99 -6.16
CA ALA A 13 0.25 -38.13 -5.34
C ALA A 13 1.45 -37.76 -4.42
N ALA A 14 2.22 -36.74 -4.74
CA ALA A 14 3.36 -36.30 -3.90
C ALA A 14 2.92 -35.46 -2.68
N VAL A 15 1.76 -34.84 -2.73
CA VAL A 15 1.20 -34.05 -1.60
C VAL A 15 0.44 -34.95 -0.62
N GLY A 16 -0.06 -36.11 -1.06
CA GLY A 16 -0.83 -37.05 -0.24
C GLY A 16 -0.01 -37.96 0.69
N VAL A 17 1.32 -38.04 0.52
CA VAL A 17 2.19 -38.96 1.29
C VAL A 17 2.88 -38.28 2.48
N ILE A 18 2.84 -36.97 2.60
CA ILE A 18 3.47 -36.24 3.72
C ILE A 18 2.50 -36.05 4.92
N LEU A 19 1.22 -36.37 4.77
CA LEU A 19 0.18 -36.23 5.82
C LEU A 19 -0.18 -37.52 6.58
N ALA A 20 0.51 -38.63 6.37
CA ALA A 20 0.13 -39.94 6.92
C ALA A 20 1.11 -40.54 7.97
N VAL A 21 2.07 -39.81 8.52
CA VAL A 21 3.07 -40.39 9.47
C VAL A 21 3.18 -39.63 10.80
N THR A 22 2.13 -38.99 11.30
CA THR A 22 2.14 -38.53 12.70
C THR A 22 0.75 -38.68 13.36
N ALA A 23 0.32 -39.92 13.53
CA ALA A 23 -0.77 -40.25 14.43
C ALA A 23 -0.44 -41.55 15.16
N CYS A 24 0.32 -41.43 16.27
CA CYS A 24 0.33 -42.43 17.35
C CYS A 24 0.90 -41.85 18.64
N ALA A 25 -0.04 -41.67 19.57
CA ALA A 25 0.05 -41.83 21.04
C ALA A 25 0.98 -40.94 21.88
N LYS A 26 0.40 -40.15 22.78
CA LYS A 26 0.38 -40.41 24.24
C LYS A 26 -0.51 -39.41 24.96
N GLU A 27 -1.21 -39.92 26.00
CA GLU A 27 -2.12 -39.20 26.89
C GLU A 27 -1.44 -38.17 27.81
N PRO A 28 -2.21 -37.24 28.41
CA PRO A 28 -1.67 -36.01 29.00
C PRO A 28 -1.29 -36.17 30.49
N GLU A 29 -0.11 -35.69 30.86
CA GLU A 29 0.23 -35.33 32.22
C GLU A 29 -0.30 -33.93 32.58
N GLN A 30 -0.95 -33.83 33.73
CA GLN A 30 -1.44 -32.58 34.31
C GLN A 30 -0.28 -31.65 34.64
N VAL A 31 -0.32 -30.42 34.17
CA VAL A 31 0.55 -29.34 34.61
C VAL A 31 -0.29 -28.25 35.27
N GLN A 32 0.08 -27.95 36.51
CA GLN A 32 -0.51 -26.94 37.38
C GLN A 32 -0.45 -25.54 36.76
N GLU A 33 -1.55 -24.79 36.87
CA GLU A 33 -1.62 -23.35 36.66
C GLU A 33 -0.63 -22.60 37.55
N ILE A 34 0.32 -21.90 36.95
CA ILE A 34 1.11 -20.87 37.63
C ILE A 34 0.65 -19.52 37.05
N ARG A 35 -0.09 -18.77 37.87
CA ARG A 35 -0.42 -17.37 37.61
C ARG A 35 0.82 -16.52 37.85
N PRO A 36 1.26 -15.64 36.91
CA PRO A 36 2.25 -14.63 37.24
C PRO A 36 1.58 -13.44 37.94
N THR A 37 2.03 -13.18 39.17
CA THR A 37 1.72 -11.98 39.94
C THR A 37 2.53 -10.81 39.37
N ILE A 38 1.86 -9.78 38.90
CA ILE A 38 2.50 -8.53 38.47
C ILE A 38 2.91 -7.76 39.72
N LEU A 39 4.21 -7.63 39.93
CA LEU A 39 4.79 -6.71 40.90
C LEU A 39 4.98 -5.34 40.20
N LEU A 40 4.18 -4.37 40.65
CA LEU A 40 4.36 -2.95 40.39
C LEU A 40 5.65 -2.47 41.06
N ALA A 41 6.65 -2.10 40.27
CA ALA A 41 7.84 -1.43 40.78
C ALA A 41 7.59 0.09 40.80
N SER A 42 7.64 0.64 42.01
CA SER A 42 7.54 2.07 42.32
C SER A 42 8.76 2.85 41.81
N SER A 43 8.50 4.02 41.25
CA SER A 43 9.48 5.02 40.82
C SER A 43 10.33 5.54 41.99
N PRO A 44 11.62 5.79 41.80
CA PRO A 44 12.41 6.53 42.81
C PRO A 44 12.32 8.06 42.55
N THR A 45 12.10 8.75 43.64
CA THR A 45 12.13 10.20 43.80
C THR A 45 13.56 10.76 43.58
N PRO A 46 13.74 11.94 43.03
CA PRO A 46 15.07 12.52 42.83
C PRO A 46 15.60 13.12 44.15
N THR A 47 16.84 12.77 44.47
CA THR A 47 17.58 13.36 45.60
C THR A 47 18.51 14.45 45.09
N ASP A 48 18.39 15.64 45.66
CA ASP A 48 19.30 16.77 45.51
C ASP A 48 20.76 16.39 45.83
N GLN A 49 21.68 16.75 44.99
CA GLN A 49 23.06 17.02 45.41
C GLN A 49 23.65 18.27 44.75
N GLN A 50 24.16 19.08 45.65
CA GLN A 50 24.74 20.40 45.49
C GLN A 50 26.06 20.44 44.68
N ASN A 51 26.18 21.55 43.97
CA ASN A 51 27.37 22.38 43.71
C ASN A 51 28.76 21.83 43.98
N ASN A 52 29.60 21.94 42.94
CA ASN A 52 30.95 22.50 43.09
C ASN A 52 31.44 23.04 41.73
N THR A 53 31.59 24.38 41.65
CA THR A 53 32.23 25.15 40.60
C THR A 53 33.72 25.31 40.97
N PRO A 54 34.66 25.17 40.05
CA PRO A 54 35.96 25.80 40.18
C PRO A 54 36.01 27.08 39.34
N THR A 55 36.26 28.15 40.02
CA THR A 55 36.68 29.49 39.54
C THR A 55 38.03 29.41 38.85
N MET A 56 38.15 29.96 37.66
CA MET A 56 39.43 30.36 37.06
C MET A 56 39.43 31.84 36.71
N THR A 57 40.43 32.50 37.18
CA THR A 57 40.74 33.93 37.15
C THR A 57 41.16 34.41 35.75
N PRO A 58 40.92 35.67 35.38
CA PRO A 58 41.15 36.19 34.03
C PRO A 58 42.60 36.58 33.76
N THR A 59 43.06 36.39 32.53
CA THR A 59 44.32 36.94 32.04
C THR A 59 44.05 38.01 30.98
N GLU A 60 44.80 39.07 31.06
CA GLU A 60 44.69 40.36 30.41
C GLU A 60 44.71 40.39 28.88
N VAL A 61 44.07 41.45 28.38
CA VAL A 61 43.95 41.94 27.00
C VAL A 61 45.26 42.67 26.58
N PRO A 62 45.62 42.67 25.30
CA PRO A 62 46.19 43.84 24.67
C PRO A 62 45.24 44.52 23.68
N ALA A 63 45.34 45.83 23.64
CA ALA A 63 44.45 46.82 23.05
C ALA A 63 44.56 46.94 21.50
N GLU A 64 43.40 47.40 20.97
CA GLU A 64 43.17 48.32 19.87
C GLU A 64 43.70 48.08 18.45
N THR A 65 42.71 48.03 17.55
CA THR A 65 42.73 48.91 16.36
C THR A 65 41.24 49.15 15.95
N GLU A 66 40.88 50.42 15.95
CA GLU A 66 39.58 50.96 15.53
C GLU A 66 39.33 50.71 14.02
N VAL A 67 38.13 50.21 13.67
CA VAL A 67 37.57 50.21 12.31
C VAL A 67 36.18 50.85 12.39
N PRO A 68 35.77 51.69 11.44
CA PRO A 68 34.66 52.63 11.59
C PRO A 68 33.28 51.93 11.59
N THR A 69 32.43 52.43 12.45
CA THR A 69 31.05 52.09 12.70
C THR A 69 30.19 52.21 11.42
N ALA A 70 29.72 51.08 10.90
CA ALA A 70 28.65 51.07 9.91
C ALA A 70 27.30 51.20 10.62
N THR A 71 26.48 52.12 10.17
CA THR A 71 25.11 52.38 10.61
C THR A 71 24.25 51.12 10.42
N PRO A 72 23.49 50.66 11.42
CA PRO A 72 22.63 49.49 11.26
C PRO A 72 21.50 49.79 10.29
N SER A 73 21.41 49.01 9.22
CA SER A 73 20.26 48.93 8.33
C SER A 73 19.05 48.39 9.09
N PRO A 74 17.82 48.91 8.90
CA PRO A 74 16.66 48.43 9.64
C PRO A 74 16.38 46.96 9.28
N THR A 75 16.28 46.13 10.32
CA THR A 75 15.84 44.72 10.22
C THR A 75 14.44 44.70 9.63
N PRO A 76 14.18 43.97 8.55
CA PRO A 76 12.81 43.80 8.04
C PRO A 76 11.96 43.09 9.09
N LEU A 77 10.78 43.68 9.35
CA LEU A 77 9.73 43.07 10.19
C LEU A 77 9.41 41.68 9.65
N PRO A 78 9.18 40.65 10.49
CA PRO A 78 8.76 39.35 10.00
C PRO A 78 7.45 39.48 9.21
N THR A 79 7.46 39.18 7.93
CA THR A 79 6.24 39.04 7.14
C THR A 79 5.46 37.86 7.72
N GLU A 80 4.25 38.11 8.19
CA GLU A 80 3.36 37.07 8.64
C GLU A 80 3.23 36.01 7.52
N SER A 81 3.50 34.75 7.88
CA SER A 81 3.30 33.62 6.98
C SER A 81 1.84 33.61 6.56
N PRO A 82 1.50 33.48 5.27
CA PRO A 82 0.11 33.46 4.85
C PRO A 82 -0.59 32.32 5.58
N THR A 83 -1.67 32.65 6.29
CA THR A 83 -2.59 31.66 6.87
C THR A 83 -3.00 30.69 5.76
N PRO A 84 -2.84 29.37 5.93
CA PRO A 84 -3.25 28.44 4.90
C PRO A 84 -4.72 28.64 4.60
N THR A 85 -5.05 28.96 3.35
CA THR A 85 -6.43 29.00 2.86
C THR A 85 -7.05 27.62 3.12
N PRO A 86 -8.17 27.50 3.82
CA PRO A 86 -8.81 26.21 4.04
C PRO A 86 -9.05 25.55 2.68
N SER A 87 -8.63 24.30 2.55
CA SER A 87 -8.96 23.47 1.39
C SER A 87 -10.48 23.40 1.27
N PRO A 88 -11.08 23.56 0.10
CA PRO A 88 -12.52 23.48 -0.03
C PRO A 88 -12.98 22.12 0.50
N THR A 89 -13.86 22.15 1.49
CA THR A 89 -14.54 20.95 2.00
C THR A 89 -15.33 20.33 0.83
N PRO A 90 -15.26 19.01 0.62
CA PRO A 90 -16.00 18.37 -0.46
C PRO A 90 -17.51 18.62 -0.31
N ILE A 91 -18.12 19.17 -1.32
CA ILE A 91 -19.49 19.71 -1.35
C ILE A 91 -20.60 18.65 -1.14
N TRP A 92 -20.29 17.36 -1.24
CA TRP A 92 -21.31 16.30 -1.15
C TRP A 92 -21.78 15.95 0.27
N ARG A 93 -21.28 16.65 1.25
CA ARG A 93 -21.70 16.55 2.64
C ARG A 93 -22.70 17.61 2.95
N GLY A 94 -23.90 17.28 3.07
CA GLY A 94 -25.04 17.90 3.71
C GLY A 94 -25.01 19.30 4.31
N THR A 95 -24.01 20.13 4.15
CA THR A 95 -24.01 21.55 4.54
C THR A 95 -24.32 22.50 3.37
N GLU A 96 -24.29 22.01 2.14
CA GLU A 96 -24.65 22.78 0.93
C GLU A 96 -25.47 21.93 -0.07
N GLY A 97 -25.95 20.76 0.37
CA GLY A 97 -26.71 19.83 -0.45
C GLY A 97 -28.24 19.91 -0.26
N ASP A 98 -28.94 19.02 -0.97
CA ASP A 98 -30.39 18.90 -0.84
C ASP A 98 -30.80 18.33 0.54
N VAL A 99 -29.94 17.49 1.16
CA VAL A 99 -30.15 16.93 2.50
C VAL A 99 -28.96 17.31 3.38
N ALA A 100 -29.24 17.92 4.52
CA ALA A 100 -28.26 18.24 5.54
C ALA A 100 -28.38 17.31 6.74
N PHE A 101 -27.22 16.98 7.32
CA PHE A 101 -27.07 16.27 8.60
C PHE A 101 -26.67 17.30 9.65
N SER A 102 -27.33 17.30 10.83
CA SER A 102 -27.03 18.27 11.90
C SER A 102 -25.56 18.18 12.38
N GLU A 103 -24.96 16.99 12.27
CA GLU A 103 -23.59 16.74 12.68
C GLU A 103 -22.74 16.29 11.50
N ALA A 104 -21.67 17.05 11.24
CA ALA A 104 -20.72 16.80 10.16
C ALA A 104 -19.40 16.13 10.63
N GLY A 105 -19.24 15.90 11.95
CA GLY A 105 -18.09 15.22 12.54
C GLY A 105 -18.13 13.72 12.31
N TYR A 106 -17.02 13.05 12.67
CA TYR A 106 -16.92 11.59 12.59
C TYR A 106 -16.88 10.93 13.96
N PHE A 107 -16.20 11.55 14.94
CA PHE A 107 -15.99 11.00 16.29
C PHE A 107 -16.87 11.73 17.29
N PHE A 108 -17.61 10.96 18.06
CA PHE A 108 -18.49 11.44 19.12
C PHE A 108 -18.28 10.59 20.37
N ASP A 109 -17.93 11.24 21.48
CA ASP A 109 -17.64 10.60 22.76
C ASP A 109 -18.91 10.40 23.63
N GLU A 110 -20.05 10.99 23.21
CA GLU A 110 -21.36 10.83 23.82
C GLU A 110 -22.38 10.31 22.79
N ASP A 111 -23.53 9.84 23.28
CA ASP A 111 -24.68 9.48 22.46
C ASP A 111 -25.07 10.62 21.50
N LEU A 112 -25.37 10.30 20.25
CA LEU A 112 -25.69 11.27 19.22
C LEU A 112 -27.17 11.24 18.84
N TRP A 113 -27.79 12.42 18.77
CA TRP A 113 -29.11 12.67 18.20
C TRP A 113 -28.94 13.40 16.87
N LEU A 114 -29.16 12.70 15.76
CA LEU A 114 -28.94 13.22 14.43
C LEU A 114 -30.21 13.74 13.81
N GLU A 115 -30.22 15.03 13.40
CA GLU A 115 -31.31 15.64 12.66
C GLU A 115 -30.99 15.67 11.15
N LEU A 116 -32.01 15.42 10.32
CA LEU A 116 -31.94 15.48 8.86
C LEU A 116 -32.89 16.57 8.37
N THR A 117 -32.39 17.45 7.50
CA THR A 117 -33.19 18.58 6.95
C THR A 117 -33.04 18.70 5.44
N ILE A 118 -34.07 19.26 4.77
CA ILE A 118 -34.02 19.64 3.35
C ILE A 118 -33.59 21.10 3.28
N GLU A 119 -32.41 21.40 2.72
CA GLU A 119 -31.87 22.76 2.72
C GLU A 119 -32.08 23.54 1.43
N ASN A 120 -32.42 22.90 0.32
CA ASN A 120 -32.62 23.55 -0.99
C ASN A 120 -33.93 24.35 -1.12
N GLY A 121 -34.75 24.43 -0.05
CA GLY A 121 -36.00 25.15 0.00
C GLY A 121 -37.17 24.47 -0.74
N LYS A 122 -37.00 23.25 -1.25
CA LYS A 122 -38.09 22.47 -1.85
C LYS A 122 -38.94 21.82 -0.75
N GLU A 123 -40.22 21.68 -1.00
CA GLU A 123 -41.13 20.92 -0.16
C GLU A 123 -40.98 19.41 -0.46
N GLY A 124 -40.90 18.60 0.61
CA GLY A 124 -40.73 17.16 0.47
C GLY A 124 -40.55 16.46 1.81
N TYR A 125 -40.07 15.24 1.76
CA TYR A 125 -39.72 14.43 2.92
C TYR A 125 -38.39 13.68 2.68
N ILE A 126 -37.78 13.22 3.75
CA ILE A 126 -36.54 12.45 3.70
C ILE A 126 -36.85 11.01 4.05
N THR A 127 -36.24 10.06 3.33
CA THR A 127 -36.11 8.67 3.77
C THR A 127 -34.65 8.38 4.04
N TYR A 128 -34.38 7.43 4.98
CA TYR A 128 -33.00 7.03 5.30
C TYR A 128 -32.87 5.54 5.58
N THR A 129 -31.66 5.02 5.44
CA THR A 129 -31.27 3.65 5.78
C THR A 129 -29.99 3.66 6.61
N MET A 130 -29.75 2.56 7.36
CA MET A 130 -28.57 2.37 8.21
C MET A 130 -27.85 1.04 7.89
N ASP A 131 -28.34 0.28 6.93
CA ASP A 131 -27.87 -1.05 6.53
C ASP A 131 -27.08 -1.06 5.21
N GLY A 132 -26.89 0.13 4.62
CA GLY A 132 -26.21 0.28 3.34
C GLY A 132 -27.12 0.24 2.12
N THR A 133 -28.40 -0.13 2.27
CA THR A 133 -29.35 -0.13 1.15
C THR A 133 -29.66 1.30 0.67
N GLU A 134 -30.08 1.43 -0.59
CA GLU A 134 -30.47 2.73 -1.15
C GLU A 134 -31.83 3.16 -0.56
N PRO A 135 -31.98 4.40 -0.02
CA PRO A 135 -33.26 4.90 0.46
C PRO A 135 -34.29 4.98 -0.68
N VAL A 136 -35.47 4.39 -0.48
CA VAL A 136 -36.58 4.39 -1.43
C VAL A 136 -37.72 5.27 -0.93
N ALA A 137 -38.58 5.74 -1.84
CA ALA A 137 -39.63 6.72 -1.52
C ALA A 137 -40.64 6.24 -0.47
N ASP A 138 -40.96 4.96 -0.43
CA ASP A 138 -41.86 4.32 0.52
C ASP A 138 -41.10 3.60 1.67
N GLY A 139 -39.79 3.91 1.84
CA GLY A 139 -38.93 3.36 2.88
C GLY A 139 -39.14 4.01 4.25
N ASN A 140 -38.10 3.99 5.07
CA ASN A 140 -38.11 4.57 6.40
C ASN A 140 -38.13 6.11 6.33
N ILE A 141 -39.28 6.71 6.57
CA ILE A 141 -39.47 8.17 6.51
C ILE A 141 -38.91 8.81 7.79
N TYR A 142 -38.03 9.80 7.62
CA TYR A 142 -37.53 10.61 8.72
C TYR A 142 -38.62 11.46 9.33
N GLY A 143 -38.87 11.31 10.63
CA GLY A 143 -39.92 12.05 11.36
C GLY A 143 -39.44 12.68 12.65
N GLU A 144 -38.36 12.17 13.24
CA GLU A 144 -37.73 12.68 14.46
C GLU A 144 -36.22 12.37 14.45
N ALA A 145 -35.45 13.03 15.31
CA ALA A 145 -34.00 12.83 15.40
C ALA A 145 -33.62 11.34 15.57
N VAL A 146 -32.65 10.88 14.78
CA VAL A 146 -32.18 9.51 14.83
C VAL A 146 -31.22 9.36 16.01
N TYR A 147 -31.57 8.50 16.96
CA TYR A 147 -30.72 8.20 18.12
C TYR A 147 -29.66 7.19 17.78
N LEU A 148 -28.39 7.58 17.94
CA LEU A 148 -27.19 6.77 17.72
C LEU A 148 -26.46 6.61 19.07
N PRO A 149 -26.77 5.55 19.85
CA PRO A 149 -26.13 5.33 21.14
C PRO A 149 -24.64 5.00 21.00
N GLY A 150 -23.85 5.54 21.91
CA GLY A 150 -22.44 5.23 22.05
C GLY A 150 -22.19 3.96 22.88
N THR A 151 -20.94 3.73 23.22
CA THR A 151 -20.48 2.62 24.07
C THR A 151 -19.32 3.07 24.93
N ASP A 152 -19.18 2.46 26.11
CA ASP A 152 -18.00 2.57 26.99
C ASP A 152 -16.85 1.64 26.57
N ALA A 153 -17.09 0.76 25.60
CA ALA A 153 -16.07 -0.12 25.04
C ALA A 153 -15.04 0.68 24.24
N VAL A 154 -13.80 0.17 24.15
CA VAL A 154 -12.72 0.79 23.38
C VAL A 154 -13.07 0.92 21.89
N SER A 155 -13.73 -0.10 21.31
CA SER A 155 -14.22 -0.02 19.92
C SER A 155 -15.57 0.69 19.91
N PRO A 156 -15.71 1.81 19.17
CA PRO A 156 -16.96 2.57 19.10
C PRO A 156 -18.06 1.79 18.37
N MET A 157 -19.30 2.18 18.59
CA MET A 157 -20.39 1.85 17.68
C MET A 157 -20.21 2.64 16.39
N VAL A 158 -20.43 2.00 15.25
CA VAL A 158 -20.26 2.65 13.94
C VAL A 158 -21.57 2.62 13.17
N TYR A 159 -22.03 3.78 12.77
CA TYR A 159 -23.29 3.96 12.06
C TYR A 159 -23.04 4.60 10.71
N THR A 160 -23.61 4.03 9.66
CA THR A 160 -23.65 4.65 8.34
C THR A 160 -25.07 5.06 8.01
N ILE A 161 -25.29 6.36 7.84
CA ILE A 161 -26.58 6.90 7.48
C ILE A 161 -26.59 7.26 6.00
N ARG A 162 -27.52 6.70 5.25
CA ARG A 162 -27.81 7.08 3.86
C ARG A 162 -29.16 7.78 3.86
N ALA A 163 -29.22 9.00 3.33
CA ALA A 163 -30.43 9.82 3.34
C ALA A 163 -30.72 10.41 1.95
N LYS A 164 -31.98 10.48 1.58
CA LYS A 164 -32.46 10.98 0.29
C LYS A 164 -33.76 11.77 0.45
N ALA A 165 -33.83 12.95 -0.18
CA ALA A 165 -35.04 13.77 -0.20
C ALA A 165 -35.92 13.42 -1.41
N TRP A 166 -37.22 13.39 -1.19
CA TRP A 166 -38.29 13.18 -2.17
C TRP A 166 -39.17 14.39 -2.20
N TYR A 167 -39.29 15.04 -3.36
CA TYR A 167 -39.94 16.33 -3.48
C TYR A 167 -41.37 16.20 -3.98
N THR A 168 -42.21 17.18 -3.62
CA THR A 168 -43.62 17.22 -4.05
C THR A 168 -43.79 17.39 -5.55
N ASP A 169 -42.78 17.86 -6.27
CA ASP A 169 -42.76 17.94 -7.73
C ASP A 169 -42.50 16.60 -8.44
N GLY A 170 -42.28 15.53 -7.67
CA GLY A 170 -41.98 14.17 -8.15
C GLY A 170 -40.50 13.90 -8.43
N SER A 171 -39.62 14.87 -8.21
CA SER A 171 -38.19 14.68 -8.29
C SER A 171 -37.60 14.20 -6.95
N SER A 172 -36.30 13.78 -6.94
CA SER A 172 -35.58 13.43 -5.72
C SER A 172 -34.17 14.02 -5.74
N SER A 173 -33.57 14.14 -4.58
CA SER A 173 -32.14 14.44 -4.45
C SER A 173 -31.23 13.25 -4.87
N ASP A 174 -29.92 13.48 -4.92
CA ASP A 174 -28.95 12.42 -4.76
C ASP A 174 -29.04 11.81 -3.37
N THR A 175 -28.43 10.64 -3.18
CA THR A 175 -28.29 10.03 -1.86
C THR A 175 -27.06 10.58 -1.17
N TYR A 176 -27.21 11.06 0.06
CA TYR A 176 -26.15 11.55 0.93
C TYR A 176 -25.76 10.46 1.93
N VAL A 177 -24.48 10.29 2.17
CA VAL A 177 -23.95 9.23 3.05
C VAL A 177 -23.00 9.83 4.06
N HIS A 178 -23.14 9.44 5.33
CA HIS A 178 -22.20 9.83 6.37
C HIS A 178 -22.01 8.72 7.41
N THR A 179 -20.77 8.54 7.86
CA THR A 179 -20.40 7.54 8.89
C THR A 179 -20.11 8.23 10.21
N TYR A 180 -20.68 7.68 11.30
CA TYR A 180 -20.52 8.15 12.68
C TYR A 180 -19.87 7.06 13.51
N PHE A 181 -18.83 7.42 14.27
CA PHE A 181 -18.15 6.57 15.25
C PHE A 181 -18.47 7.13 16.63
N VAL A 182 -19.24 6.38 17.42
CA VAL A 182 -19.84 6.87 18.67
C VAL A 182 -19.39 6.02 19.85
N GLY A 183 -18.70 6.61 20.82
CA GLY A 183 -18.23 5.92 22.03
C GLY A 183 -17.22 6.72 22.83
N GLU A 184 -17.24 6.58 24.15
CA GLU A 184 -16.44 7.36 25.10
C GLU A 184 -14.92 7.39 24.81
N GLN A 185 -14.38 6.34 24.16
CA GLN A 185 -12.97 6.19 23.90
C GLN A 185 -12.62 6.34 22.39
N VAL A 186 -13.53 6.86 21.58
CA VAL A 186 -13.38 6.91 20.11
C VAL A 186 -12.13 7.66 19.67
N THR A 187 -11.75 8.73 20.36
CA THR A 187 -10.58 9.56 20.04
C THR A 187 -9.25 8.88 20.36
N GLU A 188 -9.24 7.87 21.21
CA GLU A 188 -8.05 7.11 21.61
C GLU A 188 -7.94 5.76 20.88
N ARG A 189 -9.03 5.33 20.21
CA ARG A 189 -9.13 4.00 19.61
C ARG A 189 -8.21 3.81 18.40
N TYR A 190 -8.04 4.84 17.58
CA TYR A 190 -7.37 4.70 16.30
C TYR A 190 -5.98 5.33 16.29
N THR A 191 -5.02 4.61 15.73
CA THR A 191 -3.65 5.10 15.47
C THR A 191 -3.37 5.24 13.98
N THR A 192 -4.26 4.73 13.14
CA THR A 192 -4.16 4.74 11.68
C THR A 192 -5.39 5.42 11.08
N MET A 193 -5.32 5.71 9.77
CA MET A 193 -6.50 6.20 9.08
C MET A 193 -7.60 5.14 9.00
N ILE A 194 -8.83 5.61 8.86
CA ILE A 194 -10.03 4.79 8.70
C ILE A 194 -10.58 4.99 7.30
N VAL A 195 -10.97 3.91 6.63
CA VAL A 195 -11.65 3.94 5.34
C VAL A 195 -13.01 3.28 5.50
N SER A 196 -14.08 4.07 5.51
CA SER A 196 -15.46 3.59 5.53
C SER A 196 -15.96 3.44 4.09
N ILE A 197 -16.40 2.23 3.74
CA ILE A 197 -16.94 1.87 2.42
C ILE A 197 -18.40 1.48 2.60
N ASN A 198 -19.29 2.20 1.94
CA ASN A 198 -20.72 2.02 2.13
C ASN A 198 -21.42 1.81 0.79
N GLY A 199 -22.16 0.74 0.68
CA GLY A 199 -22.88 0.37 -0.54
C GLY A 199 -23.96 -0.65 -0.30
N ASP A 200 -24.75 -0.92 -1.32
CA ASP A 200 -25.86 -1.88 -1.24
C ASP A 200 -25.34 -3.28 -0.85
N PRO A 201 -25.82 -3.88 0.25
CA PRO A 201 -25.45 -5.24 0.64
C PRO A 201 -25.69 -6.27 -0.47
N ALA A 202 -26.74 -6.12 -1.28
CA ALA A 202 -27.01 -7.01 -2.41
C ALA A 202 -25.89 -6.98 -3.47
N GLU A 203 -25.18 -5.84 -3.63
CA GLU A 203 -24.05 -5.71 -4.54
C GLU A 203 -22.71 -6.07 -3.90
N LEU A 204 -22.59 -5.98 -2.56
CA LEU A 204 -21.33 -6.15 -1.85
C LEU A 204 -21.20 -7.52 -1.18
N THR A 205 -22.17 -7.93 -0.35
CA THR A 205 -22.01 -9.06 0.58
C THR A 205 -23.08 -10.14 0.45
N GLU A 206 -24.22 -9.88 -0.17
CA GLU A 206 -25.36 -10.78 -0.21
C GLU A 206 -25.48 -11.56 -1.52
N GLU A 207 -26.28 -12.64 -1.47
CA GLU A 207 -26.65 -13.47 -2.60
C GLU A 207 -27.60 -12.72 -3.54
N PRO A 208 -27.54 -12.91 -4.86
CA PRO A 208 -26.54 -13.71 -5.60
C PRO A 208 -25.34 -12.87 -6.10
N ASP A 209 -25.44 -11.54 -6.10
CA ASP A 209 -24.60 -10.65 -6.91
C ASP A 209 -23.50 -9.94 -6.14
N GLY A 210 -23.51 -10.05 -4.79
CA GLY A 210 -22.51 -9.42 -3.94
C GLY A 210 -21.09 -9.88 -4.30
N ILE A 211 -20.17 -8.92 -4.55
CA ILE A 211 -18.79 -9.22 -4.98
C ILE A 211 -17.99 -9.99 -3.92
N LEU A 212 -18.42 -9.96 -2.66
CA LEU A 212 -17.81 -10.69 -1.55
C LEU A 212 -18.59 -11.99 -1.22
N TYR A 213 -19.78 -12.19 -1.81
CA TYR A 213 -20.59 -13.38 -1.57
C TYR A 213 -20.04 -14.61 -2.29
N GLY A 214 -20.05 -15.74 -1.61
CA GLY A 214 -19.65 -17.02 -2.17
C GLY A 214 -18.30 -16.96 -2.89
N GLU A 215 -18.28 -17.28 -4.20
CA GLU A 215 -17.09 -17.23 -5.05
C GLU A 215 -17.04 -16.02 -6.00
N ASN A 216 -17.93 -15.03 -5.84
CA ASN A 216 -17.97 -13.85 -6.69
C ASN A 216 -16.68 -13.01 -6.60
N TYR A 217 -15.94 -13.11 -5.51
CA TYR A 217 -14.61 -12.51 -5.38
C TYR A 217 -13.63 -12.92 -6.49
N LYS A 218 -13.89 -14.00 -7.22
CA LYS A 218 -13.08 -14.46 -8.37
C LYS A 218 -13.35 -13.66 -9.64
N GLN A 219 -14.49 -12.95 -9.71
CA GLN A 219 -14.83 -12.14 -10.88
C GLN A 219 -13.82 -11.01 -11.06
N ARG A 220 -13.55 -10.67 -12.31
CA ARG A 220 -12.55 -9.66 -12.71
C ARG A 220 -13.17 -8.79 -13.80
N GLY A 221 -12.54 -7.64 -14.04
CA GLY A 221 -12.98 -6.75 -15.09
C GLY A 221 -13.96 -5.67 -14.60
N ARG A 222 -14.40 -4.85 -15.50
CA ARG A 222 -15.27 -3.71 -15.20
C ARG A 222 -16.64 -4.15 -14.66
N GLU A 223 -17.15 -5.25 -15.11
CA GLU A 223 -18.42 -5.84 -14.70
C GLU A 223 -18.48 -6.24 -13.22
N SER A 224 -17.32 -6.46 -12.58
CA SER A 224 -17.23 -6.75 -11.15
C SER A 224 -17.13 -5.50 -10.27
N GLU A 225 -17.19 -4.29 -10.86
CA GLU A 225 -17.12 -3.04 -10.12
C GLU A 225 -18.48 -2.65 -9.57
N ARG A 226 -18.55 -2.28 -8.29
CA ARG A 226 -19.76 -1.82 -7.61
C ARG A 226 -19.60 -0.37 -7.18
N LYS A 227 -20.68 0.41 -7.28
CA LYS A 227 -20.72 1.79 -6.79
C LYS A 227 -20.82 1.79 -5.27
N VAL A 228 -19.96 2.55 -4.63
CA VAL A 228 -19.95 2.74 -3.16
C VAL A 228 -19.71 4.20 -2.82
N SER A 229 -20.09 4.61 -1.62
CA SER A 229 -19.55 5.80 -0.97
C SER A 229 -18.29 5.43 -0.21
N VAL A 230 -17.26 6.24 -0.30
CA VAL A 230 -16.00 6.05 0.43
C VAL A 230 -15.69 7.30 1.22
N GLU A 231 -15.49 7.15 2.52
CA GLU A 231 -15.05 8.19 3.43
C GLU A 231 -13.72 7.77 4.06
N ALA A 232 -12.70 8.59 3.92
CA ALA A 232 -11.40 8.40 4.58
C ALA A 232 -11.23 9.45 5.67
N VAL A 233 -10.91 8.97 6.87
CA VAL A 233 -10.82 9.77 8.09
C VAL A 233 -9.47 9.51 8.73
N SER A 234 -8.79 10.56 9.20
CA SER A 234 -7.54 10.40 9.95
C SER A 234 -7.80 9.78 11.34
N ALA A 235 -6.74 9.33 12.00
CA ALA A 235 -6.82 8.75 13.35
C ALA A 235 -7.46 9.70 14.39
N ASP A 236 -7.40 11.01 14.17
CA ASP A 236 -8.00 12.04 15.03
C ASP A 236 -9.40 12.50 14.57
N GLY A 237 -10.07 11.74 13.72
CA GLY A 237 -11.44 12.00 13.30
C GLY A 237 -11.63 13.07 12.23
N LYS A 238 -10.54 13.55 11.60
CA LYS A 238 -10.63 14.55 10.54
C LYS A 238 -10.84 13.92 9.17
N LEU A 239 -11.70 14.52 8.36
CA LEU A 239 -11.90 14.08 6.99
C LEU A 239 -10.64 14.26 6.16
N LEU A 240 -10.26 13.22 5.44
CA LEU A 240 -9.21 13.23 4.42
C LEU A 240 -9.80 13.35 3.02
N PHE A 241 -10.77 12.51 2.69
CA PHE A 241 -11.60 12.64 1.50
C PHE A 241 -12.92 11.88 1.68
N ALA A 242 -13.91 12.25 0.90
CA ALA A 242 -15.15 11.52 0.83
C ALA A 242 -15.80 11.72 -0.54
N GLN A 243 -16.25 10.62 -1.18
CA GLN A 243 -16.87 10.65 -2.50
C GLN A 243 -17.51 9.31 -2.86
N TYR A 244 -18.34 9.31 -3.91
CA TYR A 244 -18.70 8.08 -4.59
C TYR A 244 -17.53 7.54 -5.43
N ALA A 245 -17.38 6.22 -5.42
CA ALA A 245 -16.30 5.52 -6.11
C ALA A 245 -16.77 4.13 -6.59
N GLY A 246 -15.98 3.49 -7.43
CA GLY A 246 -16.12 2.07 -7.70
C GLY A 246 -15.25 1.24 -6.77
N VAL A 247 -15.72 0.06 -6.36
CA VAL A 247 -14.94 -0.92 -5.61
C VAL A 247 -14.91 -2.25 -6.35
N ARG A 248 -13.74 -2.92 -6.33
CA ARG A 248 -13.55 -4.31 -6.79
C ARG A 248 -12.70 -5.08 -5.81
N VAL A 249 -12.91 -6.39 -5.75
CA VAL A 249 -11.93 -7.28 -5.13
C VAL A 249 -10.63 -7.27 -5.94
N PHE A 250 -9.49 -7.14 -5.27
CA PHE A 250 -8.17 -7.04 -5.86
C PHE A 250 -7.31 -8.27 -5.53
N GLY A 251 -6.26 -8.52 -6.32
CA GLY A 251 -5.25 -9.56 -6.09
C GLY A 251 -5.36 -10.76 -7.03
N GLY A 252 -4.42 -11.68 -6.85
CA GLY A 252 -4.33 -12.98 -7.52
C GLY A 252 -4.90 -14.11 -6.65
N SER A 253 -4.02 -14.93 -6.09
CA SER A 253 -4.32 -15.97 -5.10
C SER A 253 -4.88 -15.40 -3.79
N SER A 254 -4.41 -14.23 -3.39
CA SER A 254 -4.84 -13.52 -2.17
C SER A 254 -6.34 -13.18 -2.12
N ARG A 255 -7.06 -13.28 -3.25
CA ARG A 255 -8.54 -13.20 -3.27
C ARG A 255 -9.23 -14.31 -2.46
N GLU A 256 -8.54 -15.41 -2.22
CA GLU A 256 -9.08 -16.54 -1.44
C GLU A 256 -9.01 -16.29 0.08
N HIS A 257 -8.23 -15.29 0.54
CA HIS A 257 -8.20 -14.95 1.95
C HIS A 257 -9.56 -14.48 2.48
N PRO A 258 -9.88 -14.71 3.77
CA PRO A 258 -11.18 -14.34 4.34
C PRO A 258 -11.42 -12.82 4.27
N VAL A 259 -10.40 -12.03 4.54
CA VAL A 259 -10.41 -10.57 4.36
C VAL A 259 -9.84 -10.25 2.98
N LYS A 260 -10.66 -9.65 2.10
CA LYS A 260 -10.30 -9.41 0.70
C LYS A 260 -9.53 -8.09 0.54
N SER A 261 -8.51 -8.07 -0.31
CA SER A 261 -7.99 -6.78 -0.79
C SER A 261 -9.02 -6.11 -1.68
N LEU A 262 -9.18 -4.80 -1.53
CA LEU A 262 -10.14 -3.99 -2.27
C LEU A 262 -9.42 -2.91 -3.08
N LYS A 263 -9.85 -2.70 -4.31
CA LYS A 263 -9.36 -1.59 -5.15
C LYS A 263 -10.47 -0.59 -5.39
N LEU A 264 -10.18 0.66 -5.06
CA LEU A 264 -11.07 1.79 -5.20
C LEU A 264 -10.74 2.56 -6.49
N TYR A 265 -11.77 3.01 -7.18
CA TYR A 265 -11.69 3.73 -8.46
C TYR A 265 -12.45 5.04 -8.37
N ALA A 266 -11.75 6.17 -8.40
CA ALA A 266 -12.38 7.48 -8.53
C ALA A 266 -12.77 7.69 -10.00
N ARG A 267 -14.07 7.82 -10.27
CA ARG A 267 -14.58 7.99 -11.62
C ARG A 267 -15.67 9.06 -11.67
N LYS A 268 -15.60 9.92 -12.66
CA LYS A 268 -16.63 10.95 -12.91
C LYS A 268 -18.03 10.39 -13.15
N GLU A 269 -18.16 9.14 -13.59
CA GLU A 269 -19.46 8.48 -13.76
C GLU A 269 -20.16 8.18 -12.44
N TYR A 270 -19.42 8.07 -11.33
CA TYR A 270 -19.99 7.91 -9.99
C TYR A 270 -20.28 9.23 -9.32
N GLN A 271 -19.48 10.26 -9.63
CA GLN A 271 -19.65 11.63 -9.15
C GLN A 271 -18.93 12.58 -10.12
N GLU A 272 -19.69 13.43 -10.82
CA GLU A 272 -19.27 14.19 -12.00
C GLU A 272 -17.97 15.01 -11.79
N ASP A 273 -17.85 15.67 -10.63
CA ASP A 273 -16.70 16.52 -10.33
C ASP A 273 -15.54 15.80 -9.60
N MET A 274 -15.70 14.52 -9.27
CA MET A 274 -14.79 13.76 -8.40
C MET A 274 -14.10 12.59 -9.13
N GLY A 275 -13.33 12.91 -10.17
CA GLY A 275 -12.55 11.91 -10.91
C GLY A 275 -11.25 11.49 -10.23
N THR A 276 -10.96 11.95 -9.01
CA THR A 276 -9.76 11.60 -8.23
C THR A 276 -10.05 11.65 -6.73
N PHE A 277 -9.38 10.81 -5.95
CA PHE A 277 -9.33 10.94 -4.49
C PHE A 277 -8.42 12.12 -4.13
N GLY A 278 -8.98 13.14 -3.48
CA GLY A 278 -8.31 14.40 -3.15
C GLY A 278 -7.66 14.36 -1.77
N THR A 279 -6.44 13.79 -1.65
CA THR A 279 -5.75 13.67 -0.35
C THR A 279 -4.24 13.67 -0.52
N SER A 280 -3.49 13.90 0.56
CA SER A 280 -2.01 13.79 0.59
C SER A 280 -1.53 12.74 1.60
N VAL A 281 -2.34 11.72 1.87
CA VAL A 281 -2.08 10.71 2.93
C VAL A 281 -0.73 10.01 2.82
N PHE A 282 -0.20 9.83 1.62
CA PHE A 282 1.08 9.13 1.43
C PHE A 282 2.31 10.03 1.61
N GLY A 283 2.14 11.36 1.63
CA GLY A 283 3.26 12.29 1.63
C GLY A 283 4.13 12.28 0.36
N SER A 284 3.69 11.56 -0.70
CA SER A 284 4.39 11.47 -1.98
C SER A 284 4.54 12.83 -2.64
N THR A 285 5.65 13.05 -3.34
CA THR A 285 5.95 14.30 -4.04
C THR A 285 6.10 14.10 -5.54
N THR A 286 6.08 15.20 -6.29
CA THR A 286 6.59 15.26 -7.65
C THR A 286 8.05 14.82 -7.69
N LEU A 287 8.57 14.36 -8.84
CA LEU A 287 9.96 13.86 -8.96
C LEU A 287 11.01 14.92 -8.58
N ASP A 288 10.71 16.20 -8.82
CA ASP A 288 11.56 17.31 -8.39
C ASP A 288 11.46 17.63 -6.89
N GLY A 289 10.62 16.89 -6.13
CA GLY A 289 10.43 17.06 -4.70
C GLY A 289 9.67 18.34 -4.29
N THR A 290 9.22 19.16 -5.25
CA THR A 290 8.72 20.52 -4.96
C THR A 290 7.25 20.57 -4.53
N LYS A 291 6.44 19.56 -4.88
CA LYS A 291 4.99 19.56 -4.62
C LYS A 291 4.52 18.22 -4.10
N LEU A 292 3.63 18.25 -3.10
CA LEU A 292 2.92 17.06 -2.63
C LEU A 292 1.91 16.58 -3.69
N ILE A 293 1.86 15.28 -3.89
CA ILE A 293 0.79 14.62 -4.65
C ILE A 293 -0.47 14.63 -3.79
N LYS A 294 -1.56 15.15 -4.35
CA LYS A 294 -2.86 15.28 -3.67
C LYS A 294 -4.02 14.69 -4.46
N LYS A 295 -3.74 13.91 -5.49
CA LYS A 295 -4.75 13.32 -6.38
C LYS A 295 -4.36 11.90 -6.74
N TYR A 296 -5.32 10.98 -6.62
CA TYR A 296 -5.14 9.56 -6.94
C TYR A 296 -6.38 9.07 -7.68
N ASP A 297 -6.20 8.43 -8.84
CA ASP A 297 -7.31 7.82 -9.59
C ASP A 297 -7.77 6.51 -8.96
N LYS A 298 -6.83 5.82 -8.33
CA LYS A 298 -7.02 4.47 -7.77
C LYS A 298 -6.25 4.34 -6.48
N LEU A 299 -6.87 3.66 -5.52
CA LEU A 299 -6.25 3.28 -4.26
C LEU A 299 -6.46 1.77 -4.03
N VAL A 300 -5.54 1.12 -3.34
CA VAL A 300 -5.67 -0.30 -3.01
C VAL A 300 -5.57 -0.49 -1.50
N LEU A 301 -6.61 -1.05 -0.90
CA LEU A 301 -6.56 -1.62 0.44
C LEU A 301 -6.01 -3.04 0.32
N ARG A 302 -4.73 -3.25 0.68
CA ARG A 302 -4.04 -4.53 0.53
C ARG A 302 -4.07 -5.31 1.83
N ASN A 303 -4.50 -6.56 1.78
CA ASN A 303 -4.64 -7.46 2.93
C ASN A 303 -3.35 -8.22 3.30
N GLY A 304 -2.19 -7.81 2.75
CA GLY A 304 -0.90 -8.47 2.95
C GLY A 304 -0.53 -9.53 1.89
N GLY A 305 -1.42 -9.83 0.94
CA GLY A 305 -1.11 -10.79 -0.12
C GLY A 305 -0.71 -12.17 0.40
N ASP A 306 0.37 -12.75 -0.11
CA ASP A 306 0.90 -14.04 0.37
C ASP A 306 1.56 -13.93 1.76
N ASP A 307 1.86 -12.70 2.23
CA ASP A 307 2.32 -12.42 3.60
C ASP A 307 1.17 -12.36 4.63
N PHE A 308 -0.10 -12.48 4.21
CA PHE A 308 -1.30 -12.52 5.07
C PHE A 308 -1.17 -13.50 6.24
N GLN A 309 -0.56 -14.66 6.01
CA GLN A 309 -0.37 -15.70 7.04
C GLN A 309 0.85 -15.47 7.93
N SER A 310 1.58 -14.39 7.73
CA SER A 310 2.91 -14.18 8.31
C SER A 310 3.04 -12.81 8.98
N GLY A 311 3.39 -11.77 8.22
CA GLY A 311 3.80 -10.50 8.77
C GLY A 311 2.90 -9.31 8.43
N PHE A 312 2.14 -9.37 7.34
CA PHE A 312 1.35 -8.27 6.79
C PHE A 312 2.18 -7.01 6.47
N ILE A 313 3.44 -7.16 6.00
CA ILE A 313 4.35 -6.01 5.95
C ILE A 313 5.44 -6.11 4.87
N ARG A 314 5.68 -7.29 4.26
CA ARG A 314 6.88 -7.50 3.42
C ARG A 314 6.87 -6.73 2.11
N ASP A 315 5.73 -6.68 1.43
CA ASP A 315 5.61 -5.86 0.22
C ASP A 315 5.80 -4.38 0.56
N GLU A 316 5.14 -3.92 1.61
CA GLU A 316 5.20 -2.54 2.07
C GLU A 316 6.61 -2.14 2.54
N LEU A 317 7.32 -3.07 3.19
CA LEU A 317 8.74 -2.90 3.53
C LEU A 317 9.59 -2.76 2.27
N ALA A 318 9.39 -3.65 1.27
CA ALA A 318 10.10 -3.58 0.00
C ALA A 318 9.83 -2.25 -0.73
N GLN A 319 8.58 -1.77 -0.74
CA GLN A 319 8.21 -0.49 -1.35
C GLN A 319 8.92 0.69 -0.66
N ARG A 320 8.91 0.74 0.68
CA ARG A 320 9.60 1.81 1.43
C ARG A 320 11.12 1.76 1.24
N LEU A 321 11.71 0.56 1.21
CA LEU A 321 13.13 0.38 0.95
C LEU A 321 13.50 0.73 -0.50
N ALA A 322 12.62 0.45 -1.48
CA ALA A 322 12.81 0.90 -2.86
C ALA A 322 12.84 2.43 -2.96
N GLY A 323 11.95 3.13 -2.24
CA GLY A 323 12.02 4.58 -2.12
C GLY A 323 13.33 5.07 -1.51
N LYS A 324 13.81 4.45 -0.42
CA LYS A 324 15.15 4.75 0.18
C LYS A 324 16.30 4.43 -0.78
N ALA A 325 16.15 3.43 -1.64
CA ALA A 325 17.14 3.06 -2.65
C ALA A 325 17.17 3.99 -3.87
N GLY A 326 16.26 4.97 -3.94
CA GLY A 326 16.21 5.96 -5.01
C GLY A 326 15.37 5.55 -6.22
N PHE A 327 14.52 4.53 -6.12
CA PHE A 327 13.59 4.21 -7.19
C PHE A 327 12.61 5.37 -7.40
N ALA A 328 12.50 5.85 -8.62
CA ALA A 328 11.55 6.89 -8.99
C ALA A 328 10.09 6.42 -8.96
N ALA A 329 9.86 5.11 -9.18
CA ALA A 329 8.54 4.50 -9.15
C ALA A 329 8.47 3.36 -8.13
N TYR A 330 7.75 3.59 -7.04
CA TYR A 330 7.35 2.62 -6.02
C TYR A 330 5.95 2.97 -5.51
N GLU A 331 5.22 1.99 -4.96
CA GLU A 331 3.91 2.23 -4.37
C GLU A 331 4.08 2.78 -2.95
N ALA A 332 3.73 4.06 -2.72
CA ALA A 332 3.71 4.59 -1.37
C ALA A 332 2.58 3.93 -0.57
N VAL A 333 2.83 3.69 0.72
CA VAL A 333 1.96 2.88 1.58
C VAL A 333 1.77 3.51 2.94
N VAL A 334 0.54 3.43 3.46
CA VAL A 334 0.19 3.85 4.83
C VAL A 334 -0.76 2.83 5.46
N PRO A 335 -0.69 2.60 6.79
CA PRO A 335 -1.61 1.70 7.46
C PRO A 335 -3.03 2.28 7.49
N ALA A 336 -4.03 1.41 7.40
CA ALA A 336 -5.43 1.77 7.43
C ALA A 336 -6.28 0.66 8.05
N VAL A 337 -7.41 1.02 8.64
CA VAL A 337 -8.50 0.09 8.95
C VAL A 337 -9.68 0.35 8.03
N ALA A 338 -10.40 -0.69 7.66
CA ALA A 338 -11.57 -0.57 6.80
C ALA A 338 -12.84 -1.00 7.53
N TYR A 339 -13.90 -0.26 7.26
CA TYR A 339 -15.28 -0.56 7.63
C TYR A 339 -16.12 -0.76 6.38
N LEU A 340 -17.04 -1.72 6.42
CA LEU A 340 -17.98 -2.01 5.35
C LEU A 340 -19.40 -1.90 5.92
N ASN A 341 -20.15 -0.91 5.45
CA ASN A 341 -21.50 -0.58 5.98
C ASN A 341 -21.55 -0.48 7.52
N GLY A 342 -20.53 0.16 8.13
CA GLY A 342 -20.43 0.31 9.58
C GLY A 342 -19.79 -0.87 10.32
N GLU A 343 -19.60 -2.01 9.68
CA GLU A 343 -18.97 -3.18 10.28
C GLU A 343 -17.45 -3.17 10.06
N TYR A 344 -16.66 -3.46 11.10
CA TYR A 344 -15.21 -3.58 10.99
C TYR A 344 -14.84 -4.70 10.02
N TYR A 345 -14.14 -4.36 8.93
CA TYR A 345 -13.80 -5.32 7.88
C TYR A 345 -12.36 -5.83 7.95
N GLY A 346 -11.44 -5.04 8.54
CA GLY A 346 -10.08 -5.51 8.79
C GLY A 346 -9.02 -4.41 8.77
N TYR A 347 -7.79 -4.86 9.07
CA TYR A 347 -6.57 -4.06 8.92
C TYR A 347 -6.00 -4.20 7.51
N TYR A 348 -5.47 -3.10 6.97
CA TYR A 348 -4.93 -2.99 5.64
C TYR A 348 -3.69 -2.10 5.58
N TRP A 349 -2.93 -2.27 4.52
CA TRP A 349 -2.10 -1.20 4.00
C TRP A 349 -2.83 -0.56 2.82
N LEU A 350 -2.99 0.77 2.87
CA LEU A 350 -3.47 1.54 1.74
C LEU A 350 -2.29 1.84 0.84
N HIS A 351 -2.39 1.43 -0.43
CA HIS A 351 -1.37 1.62 -1.46
C HIS A 351 -1.80 2.63 -2.51
N GLU A 352 -0.84 3.38 -3.03
CA GLU A 352 -0.96 3.97 -4.36
C GLU A 352 -1.11 2.85 -5.42
N SER A 353 -1.55 3.21 -6.61
CA SER A 353 -1.69 2.24 -7.70
C SER A 353 -1.12 2.79 -8.99
N TYR A 354 -0.19 2.07 -9.59
CA TYR A 354 0.36 2.43 -10.88
C TYR A 354 -0.71 2.53 -11.97
N CYS A 355 -0.70 3.64 -12.67
CA CYS A 355 -1.52 3.93 -13.84
C CYS A 355 -0.94 5.17 -14.53
N ASP A 356 -1.44 5.56 -15.70
CA ASP A 356 -1.04 6.79 -16.38
C ASP A 356 -1.03 8.00 -15.43
N LYS A 357 -2.10 8.22 -14.64
CA LYS A 357 -2.19 9.37 -13.73
C LYS A 357 -1.16 9.35 -12.60
N TYR A 358 -0.73 8.17 -12.12
CA TYR A 358 0.35 8.05 -11.15
C TYR A 358 1.62 8.77 -11.66
N PHE A 359 1.99 8.52 -12.91
CA PHE A 359 3.16 9.14 -13.56
C PHE A 359 2.91 10.59 -13.95
N GLN A 360 1.73 10.92 -14.49
CA GLN A 360 1.37 12.30 -14.85
C GLN A 360 1.44 13.26 -13.66
N TYR A 361 1.03 12.81 -12.46
CA TYR A 361 1.09 13.64 -11.25
C TYR A 361 2.52 13.83 -10.76
N ARG A 362 3.42 12.86 -10.97
CA ARG A 362 4.83 12.94 -10.58
C ARG A 362 5.69 13.71 -11.57
N ASN A 363 5.46 13.50 -12.86
CA ASN A 363 6.27 14.06 -13.95
C ASN A 363 5.72 15.36 -14.54
N GLY A 364 4.61 15.88 -13.99
CA GLY A 364 3.85 16.97 -14.59
C GLY A 364 2.98 16.49 -15.76
N LYS A 365 1.84 17.14 -15.92
CA LYS A 365 0.86 16.82 -16.96
C LYS A 365 1.48 16.97 -18.35
N SER A 366 1.19 16.04 -19.24
CA SER A 366 1.55 16.05 -20.66
C SER A 366 0.38 15.52 -21.49
N ASP A 367 0.41 15.77 -22.80
CA ASP A 367 -0.63 15.29 -23.74
C ASP A 367 -0.42 13.83 -24.16
N GLY A 368 0.78 13.26 -23.91
CA GLY A 368 1.04 11.84 -24.07
C GLY A 368 0.52 10.99 -22.92
N GLU A 369 0.73 9.67 -23.00
CA GLU A 369 0.21 8.68 -22.04
C GLU A 369 1.29 7.72 -21.55
N TYR A 370 1.25 7.38 -20.27
CA TYR A 370 2.07 6.32 -19.68
C TYR A 370 1.33 4.98 -19.76
N VAL A 371 1.96 4.03 -20.41
CA VAL A 371 1.51 2.64 -20.47
C VAL A 371 2.21 1.83 -19.40
N VAL A 372 1.46 1.03 -18.65
CA VAL A 372 1.97 0.10 -17.62
C VAL A 372 1.64 -1.32 -18.04
N LEU A 373 2.66 -2.17 -18.13
CA LEU A 373 2.52 -3.59 -18.47
C LEU A 373 2.85 -4.49 -17.28
N GLU A 374 2.18 -5.63 -17.21
CA GLU A 374 2.40 -6.67 -16.21
C GLU A 374 2.74 -8.00 -16.87
N GLY A 375 3.75 -8.69 -16.36
CA GLY A 375 4.18 -9.99 -16.85
C GLY A 375 5.70 -10.10 -16.83
N SER A 376 6.23 -11.17 -17.40
CA SER A 376 7.66 -11.39 -17.54
C SER A 376 8.05 -11.63 -19.00
N ASP A 377 7.87 -12.84 -19.50
CA ASP A 377 8.13 -13.22 -20.89
C ASP A 377 6.97 -12.90 -21.84
N LYS A 378 5.81 -12.57 -21.29
CA LYS A 378 4.59 -12.20 -22.02
C LYS A 378 3.83 -11.13 -21.24
N ASN A 379 4.30 -9.92 -21.36
CA ASN A 379 3.62 -8.77 -20.77
C ASN A 379 2.21 -8.61 -21.32
N LYS A 380 1.31 -8.23 -20.46
CA LYS A 380 -0.10 -7.99 -20.75
C LYS A 380 -0.44 -6.54 -20.48
N SER A 381 -1.42 -6.04 -21.20
CA SER A 381 -2.08 -4.79 -20.88
C SER A 381 -2.82 -4.89 -19.54
N LEU A 382 -2.75 -3.85 -18.72
CA LEU A 382 -3.54 -3.70 -17.49
C LEU A 382 -4.91 -3.05 -17.74
N LYS A 383 -5.00 -2.34 -18.88
CA LYS A 383 -6.24 -1.75 -19.34
C LYS A 383 -6.68 -2.45 -20.62
N GLU A 384 -7.30 -3.00 -21.10
CA GLU A 384 -7.67 -3.63 -22.38
C GLU A 384 -7.90 -2.57 -23.51
N ASP A 385 -7.08 -1.49 -23.51
CA ASP A 385 -7.15 -0.48 -24.56
C ASP A 385 -6.19 -0.76 -25.73
N GLU A 386 -6.36 -0.03 -26.83
CA GLU A 386 -5.61 -0.24 -28.07
C GLU A 386 -4.12 0.05 -27.90
N LEU A 387 -3.77 1.15 -27.19
CA LEU A 387 -2.39 1.57 -26.99
C LEU A 387 -1.63 0.56 -26.13
N GLU A 388 -2.18 0.18 -24.96
CA GLU A 388 -1.53 -0.80 -24.08
C GLU A 388 -1.40 -2.18 -24.74
N ASN A 389 -2.41 -2.61 -25.50
CA ASN A 389 -2.34 -3.87 -26.26
C ASN A 389 -1.27 -3.84 -27.37
N ALA A 390 -1.12 -2.69 -28.06
CA ALA A 390 -0.06 -2.50 -29.06
C ALA A 390 1.32 -2.48 -28.39
N ALA A 391 1.46 -1.76 -27.27
CA ALA A 391 2.66 -1.66 -26.47
C ALA A 391 3.12 -3.03 -25.92
N ALA A 392 2.18 -3.84 -25.42
CA ALA A 392 2.48 -5.19 -24.94
C ALA A 392 2.99 -6.11 -26.07
N LYS A 393 2.40 -6.02 -27.26
CA LYS A 393 2.87 -6.78 -28.44
C LYS A 393 4.26 -6.33 -28.89
N GLU A 394 4.50 -5.02 -28.90
CA GLU A 394 5.80 -4.42 -29.22
C GLU A 394 6.86 -4.86 -28.22
N TYR A 395 6.61 -4.70 -26.93
CA TYR A 395 7.51 -5.11 -25.84
C TYR A 395 7.90 -6.59 -25.96
N ASN A 396 6.92 -7.47 -26.06
CA ASN A 396 7.15 -8.92 -26.13
C ASN A 396 7.98 -9.33 -27.37
N ARG A 397 7.73 -8.68 -28.52
CA ARG A 397 8.51 -8.91 -29.74
C ARG A 397 9.96 -8.45 -29.58
N THR A 398 10.16 -7.27 -29.00
CA THR A 398 11.48 -6.65 -28.83
C THR A 398 12.28 -7.37 -27.74
N TYR A 399 11.66 -7.73 -26.63
CA TYR A 399 12.26 -8.58 -25.60
C TYR A 399 12.77 -9.92 -26.20
N LYS A 400 11.95 -10.56 -27.04
CA LYS A 400 12.33 -11.82 -27.70
C LYS A 400 13.50 -11.63 -28.69
N LYS A 401 13.64 -10.46 -29.31
CA LYS A 401 14.78 -10.11 -30.17
C LYS A 401 16.06 -10.05 -29.34
N TYR A 402 16.08 -9.22 -28.31
CA TYR A 402 17.30 -8.93 -27.54
C TYR A 402 17.68 -10.03 -26.56
N SER A 403 16.73 -10.84 -26.06
CA SER A 403 17.04 -12.01 -25.23
C SER A 403 17.85 -13.10 -25.98
N LYS A 404 17.97 -13.01 -27.30
CA LYS A 404 18.74 -13.95 -28.15
C LYS A 404 19.92 -13.30 -28.85
N ALA A 405 20.05 -11.98 -28.74
CA ALA A 405 21.12 -11.22 -29.40
C ALA A 405 22.41 -11.29 -28.59
N ASP A 406 23.52 -11.05 -29.26
CA ASP A 406 24.80 -10.83 -28.57
C ASP A 406 24.88 -9.37 -28.13
N LEU A 407 24.64 -9.14 -26.83
CA LEU A 407 24.67 -7.80 -26.24
C LEU A 407 26.08 -7.28 -25.98
N THR A 408 27.14 -8.06 -26.29
CA THR A 408 28.51 -7.57 -26.25
C THR A 408 28.87 -6.78 -27.52
N ASP A 409 28.06 -6.90 -28.57
CA ASP A 409 28.14 -6.04 -29.77
C ASP A 409 27.62 -4.63 -29.43
N ASP A 410 28.44 -3.61 -29.61
CA ASP A 410 28.12 -2.22 -29.24
C ASP A 410 26.93 -1.64 -30.03
N ALA A 411 26.73 -2.04 -31.30
CA ALA A 411 25.59 -1.58 -32.06
C ALA A 411 24.29 -2.18 -31.57
N VAL A 412 24.29 -3.47 -31.22
CA VAL A 412 23.13 -4.14 -30.60
C VAL A 412 22.84 -3.56 -29.21
N TYR A 413 23.87 -3.30 -28.43
CA TYR A 413 23.73 -2.68 -27.12
C TYR A 413 23.12 -1.27 -27.20
N ALA A 414 23.56 -0.46 -28.18
CA ALA A 414 22.97 0.85 -28.40
C ALA A 414 21.45 0.76 -28.69
N GLU A 415 21.01 -0.20 -29.52
CA GLU A 415 19.58 -0.44 -29.75
C GLU A 415 18.83 -0.83 -28.47
N VAL A 416 19.47 -1.57 -27.55
CA VAL A 416 18.87 -1.92 -26.23
C VAL A 416 18.76 -0.67 -25.36
N CYS A 417 19.77 0.20 -25.34
CA CYS A 417 19.74 1.47 -24.59
C CYS A 417 18.66 2.44 -25.11
N ASP A 418 18.34 2.40 -26.39
CA ASP A 418 17.23 3.16 -26.98
C ASP A 418 15.87 2.57 -26.61
N TRP A 419 15.81 1.27 -26.30
CA TRP A 419 14.56 0.58 -26.00
C TRP A 419 14.22 0.58 -24.50
N ILE A 420 15.21 0.34 -23.62
CA ILE A 420 15.04 0.35 -22.17
C ILE A 420 16.03 1.30 -21.50
N ASP A 421 15.68 1.74 -20.32
CA ASP A 421 16.62 2.34 -19.39
C ASP A 421 17.42 1.21 -18.71
N VAL A 422 18.64 0.97 -19.19
CA VAL A 422 19.47 -0.16 -18.77
C VAL A 422 19.88 -0.05 -17.31
N GLU A 423 20.18 1.15 -16.80
CA GLU A 423 20.53 1.37 -15.41
C GLU A 423 19.34 1.06 -14.50
N ASN A 424 18.14 1.61 -14.81
CA ASN A 424 16.91 1.28 -14.09
C ASN A 424 16.61 -0.22 -14.11
N TYR A 425 16.83 -0.90 -15.26
CA TYR A 425 16.64 -2.34 -15.35
C TYR A 425 17.59 -3.10 -14.44
N LEU A 426 18.89 -2.75 -14.42
CA LEU A 426 19.88 -3.38 -13.57
C LEU A 426 19.62 -3.13 -12.08
N ASP A 427 19.18 -1.91 -11.72
CA ASP A 427 18.75 -1.57 -10.35
C ASP A 427 17.57 -2.44 -9.91
N TYR A 428 16.55 -2.55 -10.74
CA TYR A 428 15.37 -3.37 -10.49
C TYR A 428 15.73 -4.85 -10.30
N MET A 429 16.59 -5.39 -11.17
CA MET A 429 17.05 -6.79 -11.09
C MET A 429 17.89 -7.01 -9.82
N ALA A 430 18.81 -6.10 -9.51
CA ALA A 430 19.66 -6.16 -8.33
C ALA A 430 18.85 -6.11 -7.03
N PHE A 431 17.85 -5.22 -6.94
CA PHE A 431 17.01 -5.09 -5.75
C PHE A 431 16.21 -6.35 -5.46
N ASN A 432 15.51 -6.89 -6.48
CA ASN A 432 14.71 -8.13 -6.32
C ASN A 432 15.57 -9.35 -5.99
N ILE A 433 16.75 -9.45 -6.58
CA ILE A 433 17.76 -10.48 -6.23
C ILE A 433 18.21 -10.31 -4.78
N TYR A 434 18.47 -9.08 -4.33
CA TYR A 434 18.93 -8.82 -2.98
C TYR A 434 17.91 -9.22 -1.92
N ILE A 435 16.65 -8.79 -2.06
CA ILE A 435 15.59 -9.15 -1.13
C ILE A 435 15.13 -10.60 -1.23
N SER A 436 15.68 -11.38 -2.19
CA SER A 436 15.28 -12.78 -2.46
C SER A 436 13.79 -12.92 -2.74
N ASN A 437 13.27 -12.12 -3.67
CA ASN A 437 11.86 -12.19 -4.08
C ASN A 437 11.58 -13.52 -4.79
N TYR A 438 10.75 -14.39 -4.20
CA TYR A 438 10.71 -15.81 -4.54
C TYR A 438 9.92 -16.12 -5.81
N ASP A 439 8.81 -15.44 -6.08
CA ASP A 439 7.94 -15.65 -7.25
C ASP A 439 8.24 -14.71 -8.42
N TRP A 440 9.35 -13.99 -8.30
CA TRP A 440 9.91 -13.12 -9.32
C TRP A 440 11.19 -13.77 -9.92
N PRO A 441 11.51 -13.58 -11.21
CA PRO A 441 10.85 -12.76 -12.23
C PRO A 441 9.78 -13.50 -13.05
N GLN A 442 9.35 -14.70 -12.69
CA GLN A 442 8.33 -15.46 -13.42
C GLN A 442 6.92 -14.89 -13.26
N GLY A 443 6.65 -14.13 -12.21
CA GLY A 443 5.49 -13.32 -11.92
C GLY A 443 5.90 -11.92 -11.47
N ASN A 444 4.92 -11.07 -11.16
CA ASN A 444 5.11 -9.78 -10.49
C ASN A 444 6.10 -8.81 -11.16
N TYR A 445 6.30 -8.97 -12.46
CA TYR A 445 7.21 -8.17 -13.27
C TYR A 445 6.43 -7.04 -13.92
N ARG A 446 6.74 -5.80 -13.57
CA ARG A 446 6.07 -4.61 -14.14
C ARG A 446 7.05 -3.67 -14.77
N CYS A 447 6.62 -3.06 -15.88
CA CYS A 447 7.34 -2.00 -16.55
C CYS A 447 6.38 -0.94 -17.08
N PHE A 448 6.90 0.24 -17.33
CA PHE A 448 6.15 1.36 -17.88
C PHE A 448 6.95 2.07 -18.97
N ARG A 449 6.24 2.78 -19.84
CA ARG A 449 6.80 3.61 -20.90
C ARG A 449 5.88 4.79 -21.16
N TYR A 450 6.47 5.95 -21.41
CA TYR A 450 5.76 7.10 -21.92
C TYR A 450 5.63 7.02 -23.45
N TYR A 451 4.44 7.28 -23.96
CA TYR A 451 4.14 7.46 -25.38
C TYR A 451 3.74 8.92 -25.59
N THR A 452 4.50 9.64 -26.41
CA THR A 452 4.22 11.04 -26.73
C THR A 452 2.96 11.16 -27.59
N ALA A 453 2.31 12.33 -27.56
CA ALA A 453 1.19 12.61 -28.45
C ALA A 453 1.65 12.69 -29.93
N ASP A 454 0.71 12.48 -30.84
CA ASP A 454 1.00 12.51 -32.28
C ASP A 454 1.65 13.83 -32.69
N GLY A 455 2.83 13.73 -33.30
CA GLY A 455 3.60 14.87 -33.82
C GLY A 455 4.49 15.58 -32.81
N GLU A 456 4.54 15.08 -31.54
CA GLU A 456 5.45 15.59 -30.53
C GLU A 456 6.73 14.74 -30.45
N GLU A 457 7.83 15.35 -30.01
CA GLU A 457 9.08 14.65 -29.70
C GLU A 457 9.07 14.12 -28.27
N TYR A 458 9.83 13.05 -28.01
CA TYR A 458 10.05 12.56 -26.67
C TYR A 458 10.84 13.58 -25.84
N GLY A 459 10.51 13.67 -24.54
CA GLY A 459 11.20 14.53 -23.57
C GLY A 459 12.43 13.86 -22.95
N GLU A 460 12.78 14.31 -21.77
CA GLU A 460 13.87 13.75 -20.96
C GLU A 460 13.32 12.92 -19.79
N GLY A 461 14.19 12.14 -19.13
CA GLY A 461 13.87 11.34 -17.96
C GLY A 461 12.80 10.29 -18.25
N GLU A 462 11.76 10.22 -17.47
CA GLU A 462 10.68 9.22 -17.65
C GLU A 462 9.79 9.48 -18.92
N LYS A 463 10.02 10.59 -19.62
CA LYS A 463 9.32 10.93 -20.87
C LYS A 463 10.15 10.67 -22.14
N ASP A 464 11.28 10.00 -22.02
CA ASP A 464 12.21 9.73 -23.14
C ASP A 464 11.80 8.55 -24.06
N GLY A 465 10.67 7.91 -23.76
CA GLY A 465 10.13 6.81 -24.56
C GLY A 465 10.82 5.46 -24.34
N ARG A 466 11.68 5.32 -23.32
CA ARG A 466 12.28 4.04 -22.95
C ARG A 466 11.43 3.30 -21.91
N TRP A 467 11.46 1.97 -21.93
CA TRP A 467 10.85 1.17 -20.90
C TRP A 467 11.65 1.24 -19.60
N ARG A 468 10.93 1.36 -18.47
CA ARG A 468 11.47 1.32 -17.10
C ARG A 468 10.71 0.33 -16.25
N PHE A 469 11.37 -0.20 -15.24
CA PHE A 469 10.87 -1.25 -14.37
C PHE A 469 10.57 -0.68 -12.99
N LEU A 470 9.57 -1.23 -12.32
CA LEU A 470 9.07 -0.71 -11.06
C LEU A 470 8.78 -1.81 -10.05
N MET A 471 8.92 -1.47 -8.78
CA MET A 471 8.67 -2.41 -7.68
C MET A 471 7.19 -2.71 -7.56
N HIS A 472 6.87 -4.00 -7.50
CA HIS A 472 5.50 -4.46 -7.35
C HIS A 472 5.47 -5.86 -6.75
N ASP A 473 4.57 -6.08 -5.77
CA ASP A 473 4.21 -7.39 -5.22
C ASP A 473 5.44 -8.20 -4.73
N ALA A 474 6.13 -7.67 -3.71
CA ALA A 474 7.31 -8.28 -3.11
C ALA A 474 7.02 -9.00 -1.77
N ASP A 475 5.78 -9.41 -1.54
CA ASP A 475 5.30 -10.03 -0.30
C ASP A 475 5.94 -11.41 -0.01
N VAL A 476 6.58 -12.00 -1.00
CA VAL A 476 7.36 -13.24 -0.85
C VAL A 476 8.87 -13.04 -0.76
N GLY A 477 9.32 -11.80 -0.58
CA GLY A 477 10.70 -11.46 -0.26
C GLY A 477 11.11 -11.77 1.19
N PHE A 478 12.35 -11.42 1.57
CA PHE A 478 12.86 -11.49 2.95
C PHE A 478 12.64 -12.84 3.63
N ALA A 479 12.94 -13.93 2.91
CA ALA A 479 12.85 -15.31 3.39
C ALA A 479 11.43 -15.82 3.71
N THR A 480 10.37 -15.29 3.11
CA THR A 480 8.97 -15.68 3.39
C THR A 480 8.78 -17.19 3.39
N TYR A 481 9.11 -17.86 2.31
CA TYR A 481 8.92 -19.32 2.17
C TYR A 481 10.08 -20.16 2.71
N SER A 482 11.14 -19.56 3.22
CA SER A 482 12.24 -20.29 3.81
C SER A 482 11.91 -20.75 5.23
N SER A 483 12.32 -21.94 5.63
CA SER A 483 12.06 -22.44 6.99
C SER A 483 12.82 -21.66 8.08
N THR A 484 13.95 -21.02 7.74
CA THR A 484 14.73 -20.13 8.61
C THR A 484 15.21 -18.92 7.83
N ALA A 485 15.52 -17.83 8.54
CA ALA A 485 16.16 -16.65 7.96
C ALA A 485 17.48 -16.99 7.25
N GLU A 486 18.31 -17.82 7.88
CA GLU A 486 19.60 -18.26 7.33
C GLU A 486 19.43 -18.99 5.98
N LYS A 487 18.46 -19.90 5.86
CA LYS A 487 18.21 -20.59 4.59
C LYS A 487 17.75 -19.63 3.50
N GLY A 488 16.94 -18.63 3.86
CA GLY A 488 16.54 -17.57 2.93
C GLY A 488 17.72 -16.71 2.51
N ALA A 489 18.54 -16.25 3.47
CA ALA A 489 19.72 -15.45 3.19
C ALA A 489 20.78 -16.19 2.33
N LYS A 490 20.90 -17.51 2.51
CA LYS A 490 21.77 -18.39 1.72
C LYS A 490 21.27 -18.69 0.31
N ARG A 491 20.05 -18.27 -0.06
CA ARG A 491 19.59 -18.51 -1.41
C ARG A 491 20.42 -17.68 -2.40
N ASN A 492 21.06 -18.37 -3.36
CA ASN A 492 21.83 -17.70 -4.40
C ASN A 492 20.92 -17.30 -5.56
N ASP A 493 20.26 -16.15 -5.43
CA ASP A 493 19.32 -15.66 -6.42
C ASP A 493 20.02 -15.18 -7.71
N ILE A 494 21.30 -14.77 -7.65
CA ILE A 494 22.08 -14.44 -8.85
C ILE A 494 22.14 -15.67 -9.76
N THR A 495 22.59 -16.81 -9.24
CA THR A 495 22.67 -18.04 -10.02
C THR A 495 21.31 -18.57 -10.43
N GLN A 496 20.27 -18.41 -9.59
CA GLN A 496 18.93 -18.88 -9.94
C GLN A 496 18.31 -18.05 -11.07
N VAL A 497 18.40 -16.74 -10.99
CA VAL A 497 17.86 -15.82 -11.99
C VAL A 497 18.61 -15.93 -13.32
N THR A 498 19.93 -16.10 -13.28
CA THR A 498 20.76 -16.25 -14.49
C THR A 498 20.87 -17.70 -15.01
N ASN A 499 20.17 -18.65 -14.40
CA ASN A 499 20.18 -20.04 -14.86
C ASN A 499 19.60 -20.17 -16.27
N PRO A 500 20.29 -20.84 -17.21
CA PRO A 500 19.79 -21.02 -18.58
C PRO A 500 18.42 -21.70 -18.70
N SER A 501 17.99 -22.48 -17.69
CA SER A 501 16.63 -23.05 -17.67
C SER A 501 15.53 -22.00 -17.42
N ASN A 502 15.90 -20.83 -16.89
CA ASN A 502 15.04 -19.68 -16.63
C ASN A 502 15.28 -18.53 -17.62
N ASP A 503 16.02 -18.77 -18.71
CA ASP A 503 16.47 -17.76 -19.66
C ASP A 503 15.33 -16.89 -20.23
N ARG A 504 14.13 -17.44 -20.38
CA ARG A 504 12.94 -16.70 -20.87
C ARG A 504 12.52 -15.52 -19.97
N TYR A 505 12.94 -15.52 -18.70
CA TYR A 505 12.60 -14.47 -17.73
C TYR A 505 13.76 -13.48 -17.51
N SER A 506 14.99 -13.92 -17.72
CA SER A 506 16.18 -13.17 -17.33
C SER A 506 17.30 -13.19 -18.39
N ALA A 507 17.01 -13.67 -19.61
CA ALA A 507 17.99 -13.73 -20.68
C ALA A 507 18.60 -12.35 -21.01
N LEU A 508 17.81 -11.27 -20.90
CA LEU A 508 18.29 -9.90 -21.06
C LEU A 508 19.37 -9.56 -20.01
N LEU A 509 19.10 -9.83 -18.73
CA LEU A 509 20.09 -9.66 -17.64
C LEU A 509 21.36 -10.45 -17.92
N THR A 510 21.21 -11.76 -18.24
CA THR A 510 22.36 -12.64 -18.52
C THR A 510 23.19 -12.14 -19.70
N GLY A 511 22.54 -11.55 -20.71
CA GLY A 511 23.21 -10.92 -21.84
C GLY A 511 23.97 -9.66 -21.45
N LEU A 512 23.33 -8.75 -20.71
CA LEU A 512 23.92 -7.49 -20.23
C LEU A 512 25.12 -7.75 -19.30
N LEU A 513 25.04 -8.72 -18.39
CA LEU A 513 26.14 -9.06 -17.46
C LEU A 513 27.39 -9.64 -18.14
N LYS A 514 27.37 -9.91 -19.46
CA LYS A 514 28.57 -10.23 -20.23
C LYS A 514 29.36 -8.99 -20.63
N ARG A 515 28.74 -7.80 -20.58
CA ARG A 515 29.41 -6.52 -20.82
C ARG A 515 30.10 -6.06 -19.53
N GLU A 516 31.31 -5.56 -19.64
CA GLU A 516 32.10 -5.12 -18.48
C GLU A 516 31.50 -3.89 -17.79
N ASP A 517 30.93 -2.96 -18.55
CA ASP A 517 30.25 -1.76 -18.06
C ASP A 517 28.99 -2.14 -17.24
N CYS A 518 28.10 -2.95 -17.80
CA CYS A 518 26.89 -3.43 -17.14
C CYS A 518 27.19 -4.31 -15.91
N LYS A 519 28.19 -5.20 -16.02
CA LYS A 519 28.66 -6.04 -14.91
C LYS A 519 29.16 -5.18 -13.75
N THR A 520 30.04 -4.22 -14.06
CA THR A 520 30.59 -3.31 -13.06
C THR A 520 29.50 -2.50 -12.37
N TYR A 521 28.56 -1.92 -13.16
CA TYR A 521 27.41 -1.21 -12.61
C TYR A 521 26.58 -2.09 -11.67
N PHE A 522 26.22 -3.30 -12.10
CA PHE A 522 25.42 -4.25 -11.30
C PHE A 522 26.10 -4.61 -9.98
N ILE A 523 27.41 -4.87 -10.00
CA ILE A 523 28.20 -5.18 -8.78
C ILE A 523 28.17 -3.98 -7.84
N ILE A 524 28.49 -2.78 -8.35
CA ILE A 524 28.48 -1.55 -7.55
C ILE A 524 27.11 -1.35 -6.91
N LYS A 525 26.03 -1.49 -7.70
CA LYS A 525 24.67 -1.31 -7.20
C LYS A 525 24.30 -2.31 -6.10
N MET A 526 24.68 -3.58 -6.25
CA MET A 526 24.46 -4.58 -5.20
C MET A 526 25.21 -4.24 -3.90
N LEU A 527 26.42 -3.70 -3.98
CA LEU A 527 27.19 -3.24 -2.83
C LEU A 527 26.60 -1.96 -2.22
N GLU A 528 26.13 -1.02 -3.04
CA GLU A 528 25.39 0.16 -2.58
C GLU A 528 24.11 -0.22 -1.81
N TYR A 529 23.37 -1.23 -2.28
CA TYR A 529 22.22 -1.75 -1.54
C TYR A 529 22.64 -2.40 -0.22
N ARG A 530 23.71 -3.21 -0.21
CA ARG A 530 24.26 -3.84 1.00
C ARG A 530 24.63 -2.81 2.07
N ASP A 531 25.28 -1.74 1.67
CA ASP A 531 25.83 -0.74 2.59
C ASP A 531 24.88 0.44 2.85
N GLY A 532 23.76 0.51 2.12
CA GLY A 532 22.76 1.58 2.16
C GLY A 532 21.34 1.12 2.45
N ALA A 533 20.46 1.22 1.46
CA ALA A 533 19.02 1.02 1.63
C ALA A 533 18.62 -0.38 2.14
N LEU A 534 19.38 -1.42 1.80
CA LEU A 534 19.15 -2.80 2.22
C LEU A 534 20.17 -3.29 3.28
N SER A 535 20.91 -2.37 3.91
CA SER A 535 21.74 -2.71 5.08
C SER A 535 20.88 -3.23 6.23
N TYR A 536 21.49 -3.98 7.14
CA TYR A 536 20.79 -4.48 8.33
C TYR A 536 20.14 -3.35 9.12
N GLU A 537 20.86 -2.25 9.33
CA GLU A 537 20.41 -1.08 10.07
C GLU A 537 19.21 -0.42 9.39
N SER A 538 19.29 -0.16 8.07
CA SER A 538 18.21 0.47 7.30
C SER A 538 16.94 -0.37 7.26
N VAL A 539 17.09 -1.70 7.08
CA VAL A 539 15.95 -2.64 7.09
C VAL A 539 15.30 -2.67 8.48
N CYS A 540 16.11 -2.78 9.56
CA CYS A 540 15.57 -2.79 10.93
C CYS A 540 14.88 -1.48 11.28
N GLU A 541 15.49 -0.34 10.99
CA GLU A 541 14.90 0.98 11.23
C GLU A 541 13.56 1.15 10.52
N THR A 542 13.50 0.77 9.22
CA THR A 542 12.28 0.88 8.42
C THR A 542 11.20 -0.06 8.95
N LEU A 543 11.56 -1.31 9.24
CA LEU A 543 10.63 -2.31 9.75
C LEU A 543 10.08 -1.91 11.13
N ASP A 544 10.94 -1.42 12.05
CA ASP A 544 10.53 -1.03 13.39
C ASP A 544 9.60 0.19 13.36
N ALA A 545 9.86 1.16 12.48
CA ALA A 545 8.96 2.29 12.26
C ALA A 545 7.59 1.82 11.73
N MET A 546 7.58 0.89 10.79
CA MET A 546 6.33 0.33 10.24
C MET A 546 5.57 -0.52 11.26
N CYS A 547 6.27 -1.27 12.11
CA CYS A 547 5.65 -1.98 13.23
C CYS A 547 5.00 -1.00 14.21
N ALA A 548 5.66 0.11 14.54
CA ALA A 548 5.10 1.13 15.42
C ALA A 548 3.81 1.77 14.84
N GLU A 549 3.72 1.94 13.52
CA GLU A 549 2.52 2.42 12.84
C GLU A 549 1.37 1.40 12.85
N ARG A 550 1.66 0.10 12.89
CA ARG A 550 0.72 -1.01 12.68
C ARG A 550 0.25 -1.67 13.97
N ASP A 551 1.17 -1.90 14.91
CA ASP A 551 1.00 -2.92 15.97
C ASP A 551 -0.11 -2.60 16.96
N ALA A 552 -0.49 -1.33 17.12
CA ALA A 552 -1.63 -0.92 17.91
C ALA A 552 -2.98 -1.44 17.36
N GLU A 553 -3.08 -1.67 16.05
CA GLU A 553 -4.29 -2.15 15.38
C GLU A 553 -4.39 -3.69 15.32
N LEU A 554 -3.26 -4.39 15.39
CA LEU A 554 -3.25 -5.85 15.25
C LEU A 554 -4.11 -6.61 16.28
N PRO A 555 -4.22 -6.22 17.57
CA PRO A 555 -5.11 -6.90 18.52
C PRO A 555 -6.57 -6.94 18.06
N TYR A 556 -7.09 -5.84 17.52
CA TYR A 556 -8.46 -5.74 17.01
C TYR A 556 -8.64 -6.58 15.74
N TYR A 557 -7.63 -6.54 14.86
CA TYR A 557 -7.63 -7.36 13.66
C TYR A 557 -7.61 -8.86 13.96
N PHE A 558 -6.79 -9.30 14.90
CA PHE A 558 -6.77 -10.71 15.31
C PHE A 558 -8.07 -11.15 15.98
N GLU A 559 -8.74 -10.28 16.72
CA GLU A 559 -10.05 -10.58 17.28
C GLU A 559 -11.10 -10.76 16.17
N HIS A 560 -11.14 -9.85 15.21
CA HIS A 560 -11.97 -9.99 14.01
C HIS A 560 -11.70 -11.31 13.24
N LEU A 561 -10.44 -11.67 13.07
CA LEU A 561 -10.09 -12.95 12.43
C LEU A 561 -10.58 -14.16 13.23
N LYS A 562 -10.61 -14.09 14.55
CA LYS A 562 -11.21 -15.15 15.40
C LYS A 562 -12.72 -15.26 15.19
N GLU A 563 -13.43 -14.13 15.07
CA GLU A 563 -14.86 -14.14 14.75
C GLU A 563 -15.12 -14.77 13.38
N LEU A 564 -14.36 -14.38 12.35
CA LEU A 564 -14.45 -15.00 11.03
C LEU A 564 -14.18 -16.51 11.07
N LYS A 565 -13.28 -16.99 11.93
CA LYS A 565 -13.02 -18.42 12.12
C LYS A 565 -14.24 -19.17 12.66
N LYS A 566 -15.05 -18.55 13.52
CA LYS A 566 -16.30 -19.15 14.02
C LYS A 566 -17.32 -19.40 12.88
N THR A 567 -17.22 -18.65 11.79
CA THR A 567 -18.03 -18.85 10.57
C THR A 567 -17.47 -19.89 9.60
N GLY A 568 -16.35 -20.56 9.96
CA GLY A 568 -15.73 -21.61 9.16
C GLY A 568 -14.58 -21.15 8.26
N ALA A 569 -14.19 -19.86 8.30
CA ALA A 569 -13.04 -19.37 7.55
C ALA A 569 -11.72 -19.98 8.08
N GLU A 570 -10.82 -20.38 7.17
CA GLU A 570 -9.47 -20.78 7.55
C GLU A 570 -8.63 -19.55 7.89
N ILE A 571 -8.22 -19.45 9.16
CA ILE A 571 -7.42 -18.35 9.68
C ILE A 571 -6.06 -18.87 10.14
N TYR A 572 -5.01 -18.34 9.52
CA TYR A 572 -3.63 -18.74 9.81
C TYR A 572 -2.82 -17.68 10.57
N SER A 573 -3.35 -16.46 10.65
CA SER A 573 -2.65 -15.33 11.27
C SER A 573 -2.80 -15.33 12.77
N LYS A 574 -1.69 -15.10 13.48
CA LYS A 574 -1.59 -15.02 14.94
C LYS A 574 -0.52 -14.02 15.33
N ALA A 575 -0.67 -13.42 16.50
CA ALA A 575 0.30 -12.47 17.05
C ALA A 575 1.72 -13.05 17.12
N GLU A 576 1.88 -14.24 17.69
CA GLU A 576 3.19 -14.89 17.86
C GLU A 576 3.86 -15.21 16.51
N ARG A 577 3.04 -15.56 15.51
CA ARG A 577 3.55 -15.79 14.16
C ARG A 577 4.03 -14.51 13.53
N THR A 578 3.30 -13.41 13.68
CA THR A 578 3.66 -12.10 13.16
C THR A 578 4.98 -11.63 13.75
N GLU A 579 5.15 -11.69 15.08
CA GLU A 579 6.40 -11.34 15.75
C GLU A 579 7.58 -12.22 15.28
N SER A 580 7.37 -13.53 15.18
CA SER A 580 8.37 -14.46 14.65
C SER A 580 8.82 -14.10 13.24
N HIS A 581 7.90 -13.59 12.39
CA HIS A 581 8.25 -13.14 11.05
C HIS A 581 8.99 -11.80 11.03
N MET A 582 8.71 -10.88 11.95
CA MET A 582 9.51 -9.65 12.10
C MET A 582 10.95 -9.98 12.46
N GLN A 583 11.15 -10.87 13.42
CA GLN A 583 12.48 -11.35 13.80
C GLN A 583 13.18 -12.03 12.64
N LYS A 584 12.47 -12.84 11.86
CA LYS A 584 13.01 -13.53 10.67
C LYS A 584 13.47 -12.55 9.59
N ILE A 585 12.76 -11.44 9.36
CA ILE A 585 13.18 -10.39 8.42
C ILE A 585 14.49 -9.75 8.90
N LYS A 586 14.59 -9.39 10.19
CA LYS A 586 15.81 -8.81 10.77
C LYS A 586 17.03 -9.76 10.66
N GLU A 587 16.83 -11.03 10.99
CA GLU A 587 17.90 -12.04 10.85
C GLU A 587 18.32 -12.27 9.39
N PHE A 588 17.34 -12.26 8.45
CA PHE A 588 17.64 -12.32 7.02
C PHE A 588 18.50 -11.13 6.60
N ALA A 589 18.12 -9.91 6.94
CA ALA A 589 18.85 -8.69 6.60
C ALA A 589 20.28 -8.72 7.17
N LYS A 590 20.45 -9.19 8.41
CA LYS A 590 21.75 -9.31 9.06
C LYS A 590 22.72 -10.22 8.32
N LEU A 591 22.22 -11.28 7.71
CA LEU A 591 23.05 -12.30 7.05
C LEU A 591 23.21 -12.06 5.54
N ARG A 592 22.24 -11.34 4.93
CA ARG A 592 22.13 -11.29 3.47
C ARG A 592 23.31 -10.62 2.79
N GLY A 593 23.84 -9.54 3.38
CA GLY A 593 24.97 -8.79 2.81
C GLY A 593 26.21 -9.65 2.57
N ASP A 594 26.58 -10.48 3.56
CA ASP A 594 27.75 -11.38 3.45
C ASP A 594 27.56 -12.42 2.33
N TYR A 595 26.34 -12.98 2.24
CA TYR A 595 26.05 -13.95 1.16
C TYR A 595 26.04 -13.30 -0.21
N ILE A 596 25.50 -12.09 -0.35
CA ILE A 596 25.52 -11.36 -1.63
C ILE A 596 26.95 -11.08 -2.07
N THR A 597 27.81 -10.57 -1.19
CA THR A 597 29.23 -10.35 -1.50
C THR A 597 29.88 -11.63 -2.02
N LYS A 598 29.76 -12.72 -1.26
CA LYS A 598 30.28 -14.03 -1.69
C LYS A 598 29.73 -14.48 -3.04
N TYR A 599 28.44 -14.28 -3.32
CA TYR A 599 27.83 -14.72 -4.59
C TYR A 599 28.24 -13.86 -5.78
N LEU A 600 28.55 -12.59 -5.56
CA LEU A 600 29.17 -11.74 -6.58
C LEU A 600 30.59 -12.20 -6.89
N GLU A 601 31.41 -12.49 -5.85
CA GLU A 601 32.77 -13.05 -6.01
C GLU A 601 32.72 -14.37 -6.78
N ASP A 602 31.89 -15.31 -6.34
CA ASP A 602 31.77 -16.65 -6.95
C ASP A 602 31.26 -16.57 -8.41
N TYR A 603 30.31 -15.69 -8.71
CA TYR A 603 29.68 -15.60 -10.03
C TYR A 603 30.55 -14.89 -11.06
N PHE A 604 31.25 -13.82 -10.66
CA PHE A 604 32.07 -13.00 -11.55
C PHE A 604 33.56 -13.34 -11.50
N GLY A 605 34.01 -14.18 -10.54
CA GLY A 605 35.42 -14.55 -10.37
C GLY A 605 36.31 -13.37 -9.94
N ILE A 606 35.82 -12.58 -8.99
CA ILE A 606 36.48 -11.37 -8.46
C ILE A 606 36.62 -11.46 -6.94
N ASP A 607 37.47 -10.63 -6.36
CA ASP A 607 37.59 -10.42 -4.90
C ASP A 607 36.99 -9.03 -4.57
N LEU A 608 36.07 -8.97 -3.57
CA LEU A 608 35.33 -7.75 -3.16
C LEU A 608 35.61 -7.37 -1.71
#